data_efc82862667b967944b8990bb73c4d60
#
_entry.id   efc82862667b967944b8990bb73c4d60
#
_cell.length_a   1.000
_cell.length_b   1.000
_cell.length_c   1.000
_cell.angle_alpha   90.00
_cell.angle_beta   90.00
_cell.angle_gamma   90.00
#
_symmetry.space_group_name_H-M   'P 1'
#
loop_
_entity.id
_entity.type
_entity.pdbx_description
1 polymer ?
#
loop_
_entity_poly.entity_id
_entity_poly.type
_entity_poly.pdbx_seq_one_letter_code
_entity_poly.pdbx_strand_id
1 'polypeptide(L)'
;MLHDYGFVFDIDGTLCPIKKKDERYEDLVPYAAMVEKLRQYRAQGAKITLFTSRNMNSYRGNLGVINKNTARILLDWLDKWEIPYDEIFYGKPWPGHKGFYVDDRSVRPDEFLRSSPKALTELCQASQAGGRTLDIVITMGGAGSRFRRAGYDKPKYMIEAKGKTLFDWSLISLKGYQNRTAKYIFLAMKDEAEDVEGFIKTHAAALGIHRFNILLLDYLTDGQATTAALASKYWNPDHELLIYNIDTYVEAGAMRAEELKGDGFIPCFRGAGDHWSFVRLDEVGRAVEIKEKERISPYCTLGAYYFKSARRYLDLYLTYYSNPSHLVKGEKYVAPLYEQLLLEGGEVYISDVASENVHVLGTPEELEAFLHA
;
A
#
# COMPACT_ATOMS: atom_id res chain seq x y z
N MET A 1 -2.56 -6.29 -26.69
CA MET A 1 -3.03 -7.66 -26.98
C MET A 1 -2.73 -8.52 -25.76
N LEU A 2 -3.64 -9.46 -25.39
CA LEU A 2 -3.58 -10.25 -24.15
C LEU A 2 -3.44 -11.77 -24.43
N HIS A 3 -2.77 -12.14 -25.53
CA HIS A 3 -2.62 -13.55 -25.94
C HIS A 3 -1.90 -14.45 -24.92
N ASP A 4 -1.05 -13.86 -24.07
CA ASP A 4 -0.32 -14.58 -23.03
C ASP A 4 -1.07 -14.63 -21.68
N TYR A 5 -2.30 -14.06 -21.61
CA TYR A 5 -3.10 -14.05 -20.40
C TYR A 5 -4.21 -15.09 -20.45
N GLY A 6 -4.25 -15.94 -19.42
CA GLY A 6 -5.36 -16.85 -19.12
C GLY A 6 -6.06 -16.40 -17.84
N PHE A 7 -7.38 -16.26 -17.89
CA PHE A 7 -8.19 -15.94 -16.73
C PHE A 7 -9.13 -17.10 -16.40
N VAL A 8 -9.11 -17.54 -15.15
CA VAL A 8 -10.01 -18.58 -14.64
C VAL A 8 -11.05 -17.94 -13.74
N PHE A 9 -12.31 -17.96 -14.16
CA PHE A 9 -13.42 -17.33 -13.44
C PHE A 9 -14.28 -18.35 -12.72
N ASP A 10 -14.59 -18.10 -11.47
CA ASP A 10 -15.74 -18.69 -10.81
C ASP A 10 -17.02 -18.05 -11.35
N ILE A 11 -18.16 -18.68 -11.09
CA ILE A 11 -19.46 -18.21 -11.61
C ILE A 11 -20.29 -17.57 -10.49
N ASP A 12 -20.65 -18.36 -9.48
CA ASP A 12 -21.54 -17.91 -8.40
C ASP A 12 -20.81 -16.98 -7.40
N GLY A 13 -21.23 -15.73 -7.31
CA GLY A 13 -20.55 -14.69 -6.53
C GLY A 13 -19.45 -13.93 -7.28
N THR A 14 -19.17 -14.32 -8.56
CA THR A 14 -18.16 -13.71 -9.41
C THR A 14 -18.73 -13.14 -10.70
N LEU A 15 -19.39 -13.97 -11.52
CA LEU A 15 -20.09 -13.53 -12.73
C LEU A 15 -21.54 -13.18 -12.46
N CYS A 16 -22.17 -13.78 -11.47
CA CYS A 16 -23.53 -13.53 -11.05
C CYS A 16 -23.67 -13.63 -9.52
N PRO A 17 -24.78 -13.16 -8.92
CA PRO A 17 -25.06 -13.39 -7.51
C PRO A 17 -25.09 -14.87 -7.14
N ILE A 18 -24.77 -15.17 -5.86
CA ILE A 18 -25.00 -16.50 -5.32
C ILE A 18 -26.51 -16.76 -5.24
N LYS A 19 -26.98 -17.86 -5.85
CA LYS A 19 -28.39 -18.25 -5.89
C LYS A 19 -28.97 -18.41 -4.48
N LYS A 20 -30.07 -17.75 -4.18
CA LYS A 20 -30.88 -17.98 -2.97
C LYS A 20 -31.69 -19.27 -3.10
N LYS A 21 -32.32 -19.70 -1.99
CA LYS A 21 -33.05 -20.98 -1.92
C LYS A 21 -34.23 -21.03 -2.85
N ASP A 22 -34.91 -19.94 -3.03
CA ASP A 22 -36.15 -19.73 -3.82
C ASP A 22 -35.92 -19.27 -5.27
N GLU A 23 -34.63 -19.04 -5.65
CA GLU A 23 -34.29 -18.63 -7.01
C GLU A 23 -33.88 -19.84 -7.88
N ARG A 24 -33.92 -19.64 -9.20
CA ARG A 24 -33.47 -20.61 -10.20
C ARG A 24 -32.19 -20.08 -10.85
N TYR A 25 -31.26 -20.97 -11.25
CA TYR A 25 -30.01 -20.59 -11.90
C TYR A 25 -30.22 -19.87 -13.23
N GLU A 26 -31.23 -20.25 -14.00
CA GLU A 26 -31.58 -19.67 -15.29
C GLU A 26 -32.09 -18.22 -15.19
N ASP A 27 -32.57 -17.79 -14.02
CA ASP A 27 -33.11 -16.47 -13.76
C ASP A 27 -32.10 -15.47 -13.21
N LEU A 28 -30.91 -15.94 -12.85
CA LEU A 28 -29.85 -15.07 -12.31
C LEU A 28 -29.38 -14.06 -13.38
N VAL A 29 -29.30 -12.79 -12.97
CA VAL A 29 -28.78 -11.72 -13.82
C VAL A 29 -27.27 -11.57 -13.54
N PRO A 30 -26.41 -11.62 -14.57
CA PRO A 30 -24.98 -11.46 -14.35
C PRO A 30 -24.61 -10.02 -14.01
N TYR A 31 -23.43 -9.84 -13.40
CA TYR A 31 -22.87 -8.52 -13.14
C TYR A 31 -22.39 -7.90 -14.45
N ALA A 32 -23.10 -6.89 -14.95
CA ALA A 32 -22.85 -6.27 -16.24
C ALA A 32 -21.40 -5.80 -16.44
N ALA A 33 -20.81 -5.16 -15.43
CA ALA A 33 -19.43 -4.69 -15.48
C ALA A 33 -18.42 -5.83 -15.63
N MET A 34 -18.69 -6.99 -15.01
CA MET A 34 -17.83 -8.16 -15.12
C MET A 34 -17.91 -8.77 -16.52
N VAL A 35 -19.11 -8.94 -17.05
CA VAL A 35 -19.33 -9.49 -18.40
C VAL A 35 -18.70 -8.59 -19.45
N GLU A 36 -18.88 -7.27 -19.34
CA GLU A 36 -18.30 -6.32 -20.27
C GLU A 36 -16.75 -6.40 -20.26
N LYS A 37 -16.13 -6.47 -19.10
CA LYS A 37 -14.69 -6.61 -18.99
C LYS A 37 -14.18 -7.94 -19.54
N LEU A 38 -14.92 -9.03 -19.34
CA LEU A 38 -14.63 -10.32 -19.97
C LEU A 38 -14.62 -10.21 -21.51
N ARG A 39 -15.67 -9.60 -22.09
CA ARG A 39 -15.78 -9.38 -23.55
C ARG A 39 -14.59 -8.57 -24.07
N GLN A 40 -14.23 -7.48 -23.37
CA GLN A 40 -13.09 -6.64 -23.75
C GLN A 40 -11.77 -7.43 -23.74
N TYR A 41 -11.54 -8.24 -22.69
CA TYR A 41 -10.30 -9.03 -22.60
C TYR A 41 -10.26 -10.16 -23.62
N ARG A 42 -11.41 -10.82 -23.87
CA ARG A 42 -11.53 -11.82 -24.92
C ARG A 42 -11.24 -11.24 -26.31
N ALA A 43 -11.78 -10.06 -26.61
CA ALA A 43 -11.52 -9.35 -27.84
C ALA A 43 -10.03 -8.95 -28.02
N GLN A 44 -9.29 -8.79 -26.93
CA GLN A 44 -7.85 -8.55 -26.93
C GLN A 44 -7.00 -9.82 -27.02
N GLY A 45 -7.64 -11.00 -27.10
CA GLY A 45 -6.98 -12.30 -27.28
C GLY A 45 -6.70 -13.08 -26.00
N ALA A 46 -7.22 -12.66 -24.84
CA ALA A 46 -7.09 -13.42 -23.60
C ALA A 46 -7.90 -14.72 -23.65
N LYS A 47 -7.36 -15.79 -23.06
CA LYS A 47 -8.07 -17.05 -22.84
C LYS A 47 -8.97 -16.93 -21.59
N ILE A 48 -10.25 -17.31 -21.74
CA ILE A 48 -11.24 -17.29 -20.66
C ILE A 48 -11.64 -18.72 -20.32
N THR A 49 -11.38 -19.15 -19.10
CA THR A 49 -11.78 -20.45 -18.55
C THR A 49 -12.78 -20.24 -17.42
N LEU A 50 -13.87 -20.97 -17.44
CA LEU A 50 -14.84 -20.98 -16.34
C LEU A 50 -14.58 -22.21 -15.44
N PHE A 51 -14.62 -22.02 -14.12
CA PHE A 51 -14.42 -23.10 -13.15
C PHE A 51 -15.41 -22.98 -12.01
N THR A 52 -16.39 -23.88 -11.95
CA THR A 52 -17.55 -23.73 -11.05
C THR A 52 -17.68 -24.84 -10.03
N SER A 53 -18.07 -24.46 -8.81
CA SER A 53 -18.50 -25.38 -7.74
C SER A 53 -20.02 -25.58 -7.70
N ARG A 54 -20.75 -25.12 -8.74
CA ARG A 54 -22.20 -25.20 -8.82
C ARG A 54 -22.69 -26.64 -8.63
N ASN A 55 -23.58 -26.84 -7.67
CA ASN A 55 -24.14 -28.12 -7.28
C ASN A 55 -23.15 -29.18 -6.71
N MET A 56 -21.90 -28.82 -6.41
CA MET A 56 -20.93 -29.72 -5.75
C MET A 56 -21.44 -30.24 -4.41
N ASN A 57 -22.01 -29.36 -3.57
CA ASN A 57 -22.62 -29.75 -2.31
C ASN A 57 -23.90 -30.60 -2.53
N SER A 58 -24.78 -30.19 -3.42
CA SER A 58 -26.09 -30.84 -3.68
C SER A 58 -25.93 -32.29 -4.16
N TYR A 59 -24.94 -32.54 -5.01
CA TYR A 59 -24.67 -33.87 -5.57
C TYR A 59 -23.43 -34.56 -4.98
N ARG A 60 -22.97 -34.10 -3.80
CA ARG A 60 -21.84 -34.68 -3.05
C ARG A 60 -20.61 -34.95 -3.92
N GLY A 61 -20.29 -34.00 -4.81
CA GLY A 61 -19.12 -34.10 -5.70
C GLY A 61 -19.24 -35.09 -6.87
N ASN A 62 -20.40 -35.67 -7.10
CA ASN A 62 -20.58 -36.58 -8.23
C ASN A 62 -20.64 -35.80 -9.55
N LEU A 63 -19.51 -35.77 -10.27
CA LEU A 63 -19.37 -34.99 -11.51
C LEU A 63 -20.31 -35.48 -12.62
N GLY A 64 -20.57 -36.79 -12.71
CA GLY A 64 -21.52 -37.36 -13.70
C GLY A 64 -22.92 -36.82 -13.50
N VAL A 65 -23.39 -36.79 -12.24
CA VAL A 65 -24.70 -36.24 -11.89
C VAL A 65 -24.73 -34.73 -12.08
N ILE A 66 -23.65 -34.02 -11.72
CA ILE A 66 -23.51 -32.57 -11.93
C ILE A 66 -23.60 -32.27 -13.43
N ASN A 67 -22.82 -32.91 -14.25
CA ASN A 67 -22.85 -32.69 -15.71
C ASN A 67 -24.25 -32.96 -16.29
N LYS A 68 -24.90 -34.05 -15.90
CA LYS A 68 -26.26 -34.38 -16.37
C LYS A 68 -27.28 -33.30 -16.03
N ASN A 69 -27.24 -32.76 -14.81
CA ASN A 69 -28.32 -31.91 -14.28
C ASN A 69 -27.97 -30.39 -14.29
N THR A 70 -26.71 -30.02 -14.44
CA THR A 70 -26.24 -28.64 -14.29
C THR A 70 -25.69 -28.06 -15.58
N ALA A 71 -25.00 -28.90 -16.41
CA ALA A 71 -24.25 -28.35 -17.54
C ALA A 71 -25.18 -27.63 -18.54
N ARG A 72 -26.29 -28.26 -18.93
CA ARG A 72 -27.22 -27.66 -19.91
C ARG A 72 -27.77 -26.31 -19.41
N ILE A 73 -28.23 -26.26 -18.16
CA ILE A 73 -28.76 -25.03 -17.56
C ILE A 73 -27.72 -23.91 -17.57
N LEU A 74 -26.49 -24.26 -17.27
CA LEU A 74 -25.40 -23.28 -17.26
C LEU A 74 -25.03 -22.81 -18.67
N LEU A 75 -24.95 -23.70 -19.64
CA LEU A 75 -24.65 -23.35 -21.04
C LEU A 75 -25.74 -22.47 -21.62
N ASP A 76 -27.01 -22.83 -21.44
CA ASP A 76 -28.16 -22.02 -21.89
C ASP A 76 -28.14 -20.63 -21.24
N TRP A 77 -27.71 -20.52 -19.97
CA TRP A 77 -27.55 -19.24 -19.27
C TRP A 77 -26.39 -18.42 -19.83
N LEU A 78 -25.23 -19.03 -20.09
CA LEU A 78 -24.08 -18.34 -20.69
C LEU A 78 -24.42 -17.81 -22.09
N ASP A 79 -25.11 -18.61 -22.90
CA ASP A 79 -25.57 -18.23 -24.24
C ASP A 79 -26.60 -17.08 -24.18
N LYS A 80 -27.58 -17.17 -23.28
CA LYS A 80 -28.59 -16.11 -23.06
C LYS A 80 -27.95 -14.74 -22.76
N TRP A 81 -26.86 -14.73 -22.01
CA TRP A 81 -26.20 -13.49 -21.60
C TRP A 81 -24.94 -13.16 -22.44
N GLU A 82 -24.69 -13.97 -23.49
CA GLU A 82 -23.54 -13.80 -24.39
C GLU A 82 -22.21 -13.68 -23.62
N ILE A 83 -22.02 -14.52 -22.60
CA ILE A 83 -20.80 -14.53 -21.78
C ILE A 83 -19.73 -15.34 -22.51
N PRO A 84 -18.62 -14.73 -22.96
CA PRO A 84 -17.60 -15.44 -23.71
C PRO A 84 -16.76 -16.33 -22.80
N TYR A 85 -16.42 -17.53 -23.28
CA TYR A 85 -15.46 -18.45 -22.66
C TYR A 85 -14.86 -19.36 -23.72
N ASP A 86 -13.67 -19.94 -23.40
CA ASP A 86 -13.01 -20.93 -24.24
C ASP A 86 -13.21 -22.34 -23.68
N GLU A 87 -13.21 -22.47 -22.36
CA GLU A 87 -13.31 -23.73 -21.64
C GLU A 87 -14.17 -23.58 -20.40
N ILE A 88 -14.83 -24.67 -20.01
CA ILE A 88 -15.59 -24.74 -18.77
C ILE A 88 -15.28 -26.02 -18.01
N PHE A 89 -14.93 -25.88 -16.73
CA PHE A 89 -14.68 -26.99 -15.82
C PHE A 89 -15.75 -27.01 -14.72
N TYR A 90 -16.33 -28.17 -14.51
CA TYR A 90 -17.16 -28.48 -13.36
C TYR A 90 -16.32 -29.17 -12.29
N GLY A 91 -16.77 -29.13 -11.04
CA GLY A 91 -16.09 -29.84 -9.98
C GLY A 91 -15.06 -29.01 -9.21
N LYS A 92 -15.12 -27.68 -9.31
CA LYS A 92 -14.37 -26.83 -8.39
C LYS A 92 -14.72 -27.23 -6.95
N PRO A 93 -13.75 -27.62 -6.11
CA PRO A 93 -14.03 -28.04 -4.75
C PRO A 93 -14.83 -26.98 -4.00
N TRP A 94 -15.91 -27.39 -3.34
CA TRP A 94 -16.69 -26.49 -2.52
C TRP A 94 -16.10 -26.43 -1.10
N PRO A 95 -15.61 -25.28 -0.61
CA PRO A 95 -14.91 -25.20 0.69
C PRO A 95 -15.86 -25.21 1.88
N GLY A 96 -17.16 -25.33 1.69
CA GLY A 96 -18.17 -25.17 2.74
C GLY A 96 -18.52 -23.69 3.00
N HIS A 97 -19.43 -23.50 3.96
CA HIS A 97 -19.93 -22.13 4.27
C HIS A 97 -18.92 -21.24 5.00
N LYS A 98 -17.92 -21.81 5.66
CA LYS A 98 -16.90 -21.09 6.45
C LYS A 98 -15.50 -21.21 5.87
N GLY A 99 -15.32 -21.99 4.80
CA GLY A 99 -14.05 -22.20 4.13
C GLY A 99 -13.80 -21.18 3.02
N PHE A 100 -12.57 -21.13 2.55
CA PHE A 100 -12.12 -20.26 1.47
C PHE A 100 -11.00 -20.93 0.69
N TYR A 101 -10.73 -20.40 -0.50
CA TYR A 101 -9.56 -20.80 -1.31
C TYR A 101 -8.34 -20.01 -0.86
N VAL A 102 -7.20 -20.71 -0.76
CA VAL A 102 -5.88 -20.11 -0.55
C VAL A 102 -5.05 -20.44 -1.77
N ASP A 103 -4.63 -19.43 -2.51
CA ASP A 103 -3.95 -19.56 -3.79
C ASP A 103 -3.09 -18.32 -4.05
N ASP A 104 -1.90 -18.50 -4.64
CA ASP A 104 -0.94 -17.44 -4.93
C ASP A 104 -1.30 -16.61 -6.17
N ARG A 105 -2.30 -17.05 -6.95
CA ARG A 105 -2.74 -16.40 -8.20
C ARG A 105 -4.22 -16.00 -8.18
N SER A 106 -4.82 -15.90 -7.01
CA SER A 106 -6.21 -15.49 -6.86
C SER A 106 -6.34 -13.97 -6.69
N VAL A 107 -7.28 -13.38 -7.41
CA VAL A 107 -7.69 -11.98 -7.26
C VAL A 107 -9.18 -11.91 -6.92
N ARG A 108 -9.58 -10.88 -6.19
CA ARG A 108 -10.99 -10.66 -5.86
C ARG A 108 -11.74 -10.08 -7.06
N PRO A 109 -13.06 -10.31 -7.20
CA PRO A 109 -13.83 -9.76 -8.31
C PRO A 109 -13.72 -8.24 -8.45
N ASP A 110 -13.70 -7.50 -7.33
CA ASP A 110 -13.55 -6.05 -7.31
C ASP A 110 -12.15 -5.60 -7.72
N GLU A 111 -11.09 -6.30 -7.31
CA GLU A 111 -9.71 -6.05 -7.75
C GLU A 111 -9.57 -6.28 -9.26
N PHE A 112 -10.18 -7.36 -9.78
CA PHE A 112 -10.20 -7.63 -11.21
C PHE A 112 -10.88 -6.50 -11.99
N LEU A 113 -12.03 -5.99 -11.51
CA LEU A 113 -12.77 -4.92 -12.19
C LEU A 113 -11.98 -3.61 -12.31
N ARG A 114 -11.23 -3.23 -11.28
CA ARG A 114 -10.53 -1.92 -11.21
C ARG A 114 -9.08 -1.94 -11.69
N SER A 115 -8.48 -3.11 -11.92
CA SER A 115 -7.06 -3.23 -12.25
C SER A 115 -6.82 -3.68 -13.68
N SER A 116 -5.65 -3.30 -14.24
CA SER A 116 -5.17 -3.82 -15.53
C SER A 116 -4.59 -5.23 -15.35
N PRO A 117 -4.44 -6.04 -16.43
CA PRO A 117 -3.81 -7.36 -16.36
C PRO A 117 -2.38 -7.31 -15.80
N LYS A 118 -1.61 -6.29 -16.13
CA LYS A 118 -0.26 -6.08 -15.59
C LYS A 118 -0.29 -5.86 -14.08
N ALA A 119 -1.16 -4.97 -13.60
CA ALA A 119 -1.32 -4.70 -12.16
C ALA A 119 -1.80 -5.94 -11.39
N LEU A 120 -2.66 -6.78 -11.98
CA LEU A 120 -3.08 -8.05 -11.39
C LEU A 120 -1.93 -9.06 -11.31
N THR A 121 -1.06 -9.12 -12.31
CA THR A 121 0.14 -9.96 -12.27
C THR A 121 1.08 -9.53 -11.14
N GLU A 122 1.33 -8.23 -10.99
CA GLU A 122 2.13 -7.66 -9.92
C GLU A 122 1.52 -7.95 -8.53
N LEU A 123 0.19 -7.85 -8.40
CA LEU A 123 -0.54 -8.19 -7.17
C LEU A 123 -0.36 -9.66 -6.79
N CYS A 124 -0.51 -10.59 -7.74
CA CYS A 124 -0.31 -12.01 -7.51
C CYS A 124 1.14 -12.34 -7.14
N GLN A 125 2.12 -11.70 -7.79
CA GLN A 125 3.54 -11.89 -7.44
C GLN A 125 3.85 -11.39 -6.02
N ALA A 126 3.27 -10.27 -5.60
CA ALA A 126 3.40 -9.75 -4.25
C ALA A 126 2.73 -10.62 -3.17
N SER A 127 1.74 -11.42 -3.57
CA SER A 127 0.96 -12.30 -2.66
C SER A 127 1.53 -13.70 -2.49
N GLN A 128 2.65 -14.05 -3.14
CA GLN A 128 3.24 -15.38 -3.04
C GLN A 128 3.70 -15.69 -1.61
N ALA A 129 3.47 -16.94 -1.18
CA ALA A 129 3.86 -17.38 0.15
C ALA A 129 5.37 -17.20 0.38
N GLY A 130 5.73 -16.46 1.42
CA GLY A 130 7.11 -16.09 1.73
C GLY A 130 7.54 -14.71 1.23
N GLY A 131 6.71 -14.01 0.48
CA GLY A 131 6.91 -12.59 0.17
C GLY A 131 6.82 -11.74 1.45
N ARG A 132 7.81 -10.88 1.70
CA ARG A 132 7.75 -9.92 2.80
C ARG A 132 6.68 -8.89 2.49
N THR A 133 5.78 -8.65 3.43
CA THR A 133 4.70 -7.67 3.32
C THR A 133 5.10 -6.39 4.04
N LEU A 134 4.90 -5.24 3.41
CA LEU A 134 5.30 -3.93 3.91
C LEU A 134 4.07 -3.04 4.11
N ASP A 135 3.74 -2.70 5.35
CA ASP A 135 2.78 -1.64 5.66
C ASP A 135 3.49 -0.28 5.61
N ILE A 136 2.91 0.70 4.93
CA ILE A 136 3.47 2.04 4.78
C ILE A 136 2.61 3.05 5.52
N VAL A 137 3.17 3.69 6.52
CA VAL A 137 2.52 4.74 7.33
C VAL A 137 2.95 6.10 6.80
N ILE A 138 2.00 6.88 6.33
CA ILE A 138 2.23 8.25 5.85
C ILE A 138 1.80 9.22 6.94
N THR A 139 2.78 9.88 7.55
CA THR A 139 2.55 10.88 8.59
C THR A 139 2.37 12.27 7.97
N MET A 140 1.14 12.75 7.98
CA MET A 140 0.74 14.05 7.42
C MET A 140 -0.08 14.90 8.41
N GLY A 141 0.05 14.60 9.70
CA GLY A 141 -0.66 15.26 10.81
C GLY A 141 0.01 16.52 11.35
N GLY A 142 1.02 17.08 10.68
CA GLY A 142 1.70 18.30 11.09
C GLY A 142 0.84 19.57 10.88
N ALA A 143 1.01 20.58 11.73
CA ALA A 143 0.22 21.83 11.69
C ALA A 143 0.44 22.68 10.42
N GLY A 144 1.48 22.44 9.62
CA GLY A 144 1.80 23.23 8.43
C GLY A 144 2.04 24.74 8.71
N SER A 145 2.46 25.09 9.92
CA SER A 145 2.51 26.46 10.42
C SER A 145 3.37 27.43 9.60
N ARG A 146 4.42 26.93 8.92
CA ARG A 146 5.30 27.74 8.05
C ARG A 146 4.54 28.16 6.79
N PHE A 147 3.82 27.23 6.15
CA PHE A 147 2.98 27.51 4.98
C PHE A 147 1.82 28.43 5.33
N ARG A 148 1.13 28.20 6.45
CA ARG A 148 0.04 29.10 6.92
C ARG A 148 0.55 30.53 7.15
N ARG A 149 1.73 30.72 7.74
CA ARG A 149 2.36 32.05 7.91
C ARG A 149 2.77 32.72 6.59
N ALA A 150 3.04 31.91 5.57
CA ALA A 150 3.33 32.41 4.22
C ALA A 150 2.07 32.65 3.37
N GLY A 151 0.86 32.51 3.97
CA GLY A 151 -0.41 32.82 3.30
C GLY A 151 -1.07 31.66 2.55
N TYR A 152 -0.62 30.42 2.78
CA TYR A 152 -1.29 29.25 2.23
C TYR A 152 -2.46 28.83 3.14
N ASP A 153 -3.66 28.81 2.61
CA ASP A 153 -4.87 28.45 3.37
C ASP A 153 -5.10 26.94 3.47
N LYS A 154 -4.65 26.17 2.47
CA LYS A 154 -4.81 24.70 2.40
C LYS A 154 -3.77 23.97 3.25
N PRO A 155 -4.07 22.73 3.70
CA PRO A 155 -3.06 21.83 4.22
C PRO A 155 -1.88 21.68 3.26
N LYS A 156 -0.63 21.68 3.77
CA LYS A 156 0.58 21.71 2.91
C LYS A 156 0.60 20.64 1.82
N TYR A 157 0.12 19.44 2.12
CA TYR A 157 0.11 18.33 1.17
C TYR A 157 -0.88 18.50 0.01
N MET A 158 -1.86 19.44 0.13
CA MET A 158 -2.79 19.83 -0.94
C MET A 158 -2.27 20.97 -1.81
N ILE A 159 -1.12 21.56 -1.47
CA ILE A 159 -0.51 22.64 -2.27
C ILE A 159 -0.01 22.02 -3.59
N GLU A 160 -0.27 22.70 -4.69
CA GLU A 160 0.14 22.29 -6.03
C GLU A 160 1.52 22.88 -6.40
N ALA A 161 2.35 22.04 -7.02
CA ALA A 161 3.63 22.39 -7.61
C ALA A 161 3.84 21.60 -8.90
N LYS A 162 4.21 22.25 -9.98
CA LYS A 162 4.48 21.58 -11.28
C LYS A 162 3.35 20.63 -11.72
N GLY A 163 2.08 21.02 -11.51
CA GLY A 163 0.91 20.27 -11.95
C GLY A 163 0.54 19.04 -11.11
N LYS A 164 1.12 18.88 -9.92
CA LYS A 164 0.79 17.83 -8.94
C LYS A 164 0.77 18.43 -7.54
N THR A 165 0.02 17.81 -6.63
CA THR A 165 0.06 18.19 -5.23
C THR A 165 1.35 17.69 -4.55
N LEU A 166 1.72 18.29 -3.41
CA LEU A 166 2.86 17.78 -2.61
C LEU A 166 2.60 16.36 -2.11
N PHE A 167 1.34 15.98 -1.92
CA PHE A 167 0.92 14.61 -1.66
C PHE A 167 1.34 13.68 -2.81
N ASP A 168 1.02 14.04 -4.04
CA ASP A 168 1.35 13.21 -5.20
C ASP A 168 2.87 13.06 -5.36
N TRP A 169 3.62 14.16 -5.25
CA TRP A 169 5.08 14.14 -5.31
C TRP A 169 5.68 13.22 -4.26
N SER A 170 5.28 13.36 -3.00
CA SER A 170 5.79 12.53 -1.91
C SER A 170 5.46 11.05 -2.11
N LEU A 171 4.27 10.70 -2.59
CA LEU A 171 3.89 9.30 -2.81
C LEU A 171 4.54 8.68 -4.06
N ILE A 172 4.88 9.48 -5.07
CA ILE A 172 5.66 9.02 -6.23
C ILE A 172 7.03 8.47 -5.79
N SER A 173 7.63 9.03 -4.74
CA SER A 173 8.88 8.54 -4.13
C SER A 173 8.80 7.06 -3.70
N LEU A 174 7.61 6.60 -3.32
CA LEU A 174 7.37 5.26 -2.78
C LEU A 174 7.03 4.22 -3.85
N LYS A 175 7.08 4.58 -5.13
CA LYS A 175 6.71 3.69 -6.25
C LYS A 175 7.53 2.39 -6.24
N GLY A 176 8.80 2.44 -5.82
CA GLY A 176 9.67 1.27 -5.71
C GLY A 176 9.24 0.25 -4.63
N TYR A 177 8.34 0.64 -3.71
CA TYR A 177 7.86 -0.23 -2.64
C TYR A 177 6.46 -0.81 -2.88
N GLN A 178 5.74 -0.38 -3.93
CA GLN A 178 4.33 -0.76 -4.15
C GLN A 178 4.11 -2.26 -4.31
N ASN A 179 5.06 -2.98 -4.92
CA ASN A 179 4.99 -4.43 -5.13
C ASN A 179 5.12 -5.26 -3.85
N ARG A 180 5.62 -4.65 -2.75
CA ARG A 180 5.78 -5.30 -1.43
C ARG A 180 4.76 -4.83 -0.42
N THR A 181 3.95 -3.84 -0.76
CA THR A 181 3.07 -3.15 0.18
C THR A 181 1.82 -3.95 0.48
N ALA A 182 1.60 -4.30 1.74
CA ALA A 182 0.34 -4.86 2.20
C ALA A 182 -0.76 -3.80 2.17
N LYS A 183 -0.47 -2.59 2.69
CA LYS A 183 -1.37 -1.43 2.63
C LYS A 183 -0.67 -0.13 3.03
N TYR A 184 -1.28 0.98 2.63
CA TYR A 184 -0.95 2.32 3.12
C TYR A 184 -1.85 2.71 4.31
N ILE A 185 -1.31 3.50 5.23
CA ILE A 185 -2.07 4.07 6.36
C ILE A 185 -1.77 5.56 6.40
N PHE A 186 -2.76 6.37 6.05
CA PHE A 186 -2.64 7.83 6.03
C PHE A 186 -3.13 8.41 7.34
N LEU A 187 -2.30 9.24 7.99
CA LEU A 187 -2.66 9.96 9.21
C LEU A 187 -2.60 11.45 8.93
N ALA A 188 -3.76 12.11 8.89
CA ALA A 188 -3.90 13.53 8.60
C ALA A 188 -4.69 14.24 9.70
N MET A 189 -4.48 15.54 9.85
CA MET A 189 -5.38 16.36 10.65
C MET A 189 -6.72 16.51 9.94
N LYS A 190 -7.81 16.56 10.71
CA LYS A 190 -9.08 17.07 10.20
C LYS A 190 -8.91 18.55 9.82
N ASP A 191 -9.56 18.95 8.75
CA ASP A 191 -9.67 20.35 8.35
C ASP A 191 -11.15 20.65 8.10
N GLU A 192 -11.64 21.78 8.63
CA GLU A 192 -13.05 22.15 8.51
C GLU A 192 -13.38 22.73 7.13
N ALA A 193 -12.37 23.27 6.44
CA ALA A 193 -12.52 23.90 5.12
C ALA A 193 -12.31 22.93 3.96
N GLU A 194 -11.65 21.77 4.20
CA GLU A 194 -11.24 20.82 3.14
C GLU A 194 -11.75 19.42 3.41
N ASP A 195 -12.24 18.72 2.37
CA ASP A 195 -12.54 17.30 2.41
C ASP A 195 -11.25 16.47 2.33
N VAL A 196 -10.53 16.37 3.44
CA VAL A 196 -9.25 15.64 3.55
C VAL A 196 -9.41 14.18 3.17
N GLU A 197 -10.49 13.53 3.56
CA GLU A 197 -10.73 12.11 3.27
C GLU A 197 -10.99 11.86 1.78
N GLY A 198 -11.84 12.67 1.16
CA GLY A 198 -12.12 12.63 -0.28
C GLY A 198 -10.88 12.94 -1.11
N PHE A 199 -10.08 13.93 -0.68
CA PHE A 199 -8.78 14.25 -1.31
C PHE A 199 -7.84 13.03 -1.30
N ILE A 200 -7.59 12.42 -0.13
CA ILE A 200 -6.71 11.25 -0.02
C ILE A 200 -7.21 10.10 -0.90
N LYS A 201 -8.51 9.79 -0.88
CA LYS A 201 -9.10 8.72 -1.70
C LYS A 201 -8.88 8.96 -3.20
N THR A 202 -9.10 10.18 -3.67
CA THR A 202 -8.96 10.55 -5.07
C THR A 202 -7.53 10.44 -5.54
N HIS A 203 -6.58 11.04 -4.82
CA HIS A 203 -5.17 11.07 -5.18
C HIS A 203 -4.50 9.69 -5.02
N ALA A 204 -4.81 8.95 -3.97
CA ALA A 204 -4.31 7.58 -3.79
C ALA A 204 -4.77 6.67 -4.93
N ALA A 205 -6.04 6.74 -5.33
CA ALA A 205 -6.56 5.97 -6.47
C ALA A 205 -5.86 6.34 -7.79
N ALA A 206 -5.62 7.63 -8.05
CA ALA A 206 -4.90 8.11 -9.24
C ALA A 206 -3.45 7.59 -9.29
N LEU A 207 -2.81 7.38 -8.13
CA LEU A 207 -1.46 6.81 -8.00
C LEU A 207 -1.44 5.28 -7.98
N GLY A 208 -2.60 4.61 -8.14
CA GLY A 208 -2.71 3.15 -8.12
C GLY A 208 -2.67 2.54 -6.72
N ILE A 209 -2.83 3.34 -5.67
CA ILE A 209 -2.88 2.89 -4.29
C ILE A 209 -4.33 2.57 -3.92
N HIS A 210 -4.67 1.27 -3.87
CA HIS A 210 -6.05 0.80 -3.65
C HIS A 210 -6.27 0.16 -2.28
N ARG A 211 -5.20 -0.19 -1.55
CA ARG A 211 -5.28 -0.82 -0.23
C ARG A 211 -4.78 0.15 0.82
N PHE A 212 -5.68 0.87 1.45
CA PHE A 212 -5.31 1.85 2.47
C PHE A 212 -6.37 2.03 3.56
N ASN A 213 -5.93 2.59 4.68
CA ASN A 213 -6.77 3.15 5.73
C ASN A 213 -6.46 4.63 5.89
N ILE A 214 -7.44 5.40 6.35
CA ILE A 214 -7.29 6.81 6.69
C ILE A 214 -7.65 6.98 8.16
N LEU A 215 -6.80 7.69 8.89
CA LEU A 215 -7.04 8.13 10.26
C LEU A 215 -6.99 9.66 10.29
N LEU A 216 -8.14 10.27 10.48
CA LEU A 216 -8.21 11.71 10.71
C LEU A 216 -8.06 12.01 12.21
N LEU A 217 -7.14 12.92 12.53
CA LEU A 217 -6.80 13.32 13.89
C LEU A 217 -7.52 14.62 14.25
N ASP A 218 -8.13 14.65 15.43
CA ASP A 218 -8.79 15.84 15.99
C ASP A 218 -7.82 16.75 16.77
N TYR A 219 -6.59 16.26 17.00
CA TYR A 219 -5.58 16.99 17.78
C TYR A 219 -4.18 16.76 17.23
N LEU A 220 -3.31 17.74 17.45
CA LEU A 220 -1.89 17.64 17.11
C LEU A 220 -1.18 16.72 18.11
N THR A 221 -0.48 15.71 17.60
CA THR A 221 0.32 14.80 18.43
C THR A 221 1.62 15.47 18.90
N ASP A 222 2.30 14.86 19.88
CA ASP A 222 3.59 15.31 20.39
C ASP A 222 4.78 14.88 19.51
N GLY A 223 4.55 14.56 18.25
CA GLY A 223 5.57 14.30 17.25
C GLY A 223 5.24 13.16 16.28
N GLN A 224 6.12 13.00 15.28
CA GLN A 224 5.95 12.03 14.21
C GLN A 224 5.86 10.58 14.71
N ALA A 225 6.67 10.22 15.73
CA ALA A 225 6.65 8.87 16.28
C ALA A 225 5.30 8.53 16.92
N THR A 226 4.70 9.47 17.66
CA THR A 226 3.35 9.26 18.19
C THR A 226 2.31 9.16 17.10
N THR A 227 2.37 10.04 16.09
CA THR A 227 1.48 9.97 14.93
C THR A 227 1.55 8.59 14.29
N ALA A 228 2.75 8.09 14.03
CA ALA A 228 2.93 6.77 13.43
C ALA A 228 2.41 5.64 14.34
N ALA A 229 2.62 5.72 15.66
CA ALA A 229 2.13 4.70 16.62
C ALA A 229 0.59 4.59 16.63
N LEU A 230 -0.14 5.69 16.35
CA LEU A 230 -1.60 5.67 16.21
C LEU A 230 -2.09 4.80 15.03
N ALA A 231 -1.22 4.50 14.06
CA ALA A 231 -1.52 3.58 12.95
C ALA A 231 -1.61 2.12 13.40
N SER A 232 -1.20 1.77 14.63
CA SER A 232 -1.10 0.39 15.13
C SER A 232 -2.40 -0.41 15.04
N LYS A 233 -3.54 0.23 15.09
CA LYS A 233 -4.86 -0.42 14.92
C LYS A 233 -5.15 -0.88 13.48
N TYR A 234 -4.33 -0.47 12.51
CA TYR A 234 -4.54 -0.77 11.09
C TYR A 234 -3.46 -1.65 10.48
N TRP A 235 -2.24 -1.69 11.03
CA TRP A 235 -1.18 -2.55 10.50
C TRP A 235 -1.27 -3.99 11.03
N ASN A 236 -0.54 -4.90 10.38
CA ASN A 236 -0.29 -6.21 10.96
C ASN A 236 1.02 -6.13 11.76
N PRO A 237 1.06 -6.52 13.05
CA PRO A 237 2.28 -6.45 13.87
C PRO A 237 3.50 -7.18 13.30
N ASP A 238 3.27 -8.23 12.50
CA ASP A 238 4.32 -9.06 11.92
C ASP A 238 4.75 -8.64 10.52
N HIS A 239 4.07 -7.65 9.91
CA HIS A 239 4.50 -7.02 8.66
C HIS A 239 5.70 -6.11 8.88
N GLU A 240 6.53 -5.97 7.86
CA GLU A 240 7.51 -4.89 7.78
C GLU A 240 6.79 -3.54 7.82
N LEU A 241 7.44 -2.53 8.38
CA LEU A 241 6.87 -1.19 8.51
C LEU A 241 7.80 -0.16 7.87
N LEU A 242 7.24 0.69 7.01
CA LEU A 242 7.90 1.91 6.54
C LEU A 242 7.07 3.12 7.00
N ILE A 243 7.71 4.05 7.70
CA ILE A 243 7.13 5.35 8.06
C ILE A 243 7.72 6.39 7.12
N TYR A 244 6.87 7.23 6.51
CA TYR A 244 7.31 8.23 5.55
C TYR A 244 6.64 9.58 5.78
N ASN A 245 7.41 10.65 5.62
CA ASN A 245 6.93 12.02 5.68
C ASN A 245 6.20 12.40 4.38
N ILE A 246 5.32 13.40 4.47
CA ILE A 246 4.60 13.95 3.31
C ILE A 246 5.26 15.24 2.76
N ASP A 247 6.52 15.49 3.07
CA ASP A 247 7.22 16.73 2.75
C ASP A 247 8.57 16.53 2.05
N THR A 248 8.78 15.35 1.49
CA THR A 248 9.97 15.05 0.69
C THR A 248 9.55 14.33 -0.57
N TYR A 249 10.07 14.76 -1.71
CA TYR A 249 9.99 14.05 -2.97
C TYR A 249 11.36 13.49 -3.32
N VAL A 250 11.40 12.20 -3.59
CA VAL A 250 12.59 11.49 -4.11
C VAL A 250 12.25 10.95 -5.48
N GLU A 251 13.13 11.14 -6.46
CA GLU A 251 12.88 10.70 -7.82
C GLU A 251 12.61 9.20 -7.91
N ALA A 252 11.68 8.84 -8.81
CA ALA A 252 11.22 7.46 -8.95
C ALA A 252 12.37 6.50 -9.25
N GLY A 253 12.50 5.45 -8.41
CA GLY A 253 13.55 4.44 -8.53
C GLY A 253 14.83 4.74 -7.73
N ALA A 254 14.96 5.91 -7.11
CA ALA A 254 16.08 6.22 -6.22
C ALA A 254 15.95 5.57 -4.83
N MET A 255 14.73 5.20 -4.43
CA MET A 255 14.46 4.34 -3.26
C MET A 255 13.87 3.01 -3.74
N ARG A 256 14.46 1.88 -3.33
CA ARG A 256 14.12 0.55 -3.83
C ARG A 256 13.84 -0.44 -2.70
N ALA A 257 12.80 -1.25 -2.87
CA ALA A 257 12.41 -2.26 -1.88
C ALA A 257 13.47 -3.35 -1.68
N GLU A 258 14.29 -3.64 -2.68
CA GLU A 258 15.36 -4.63 -2.65
C GLU A 258 16.51 -4.23 -1.72
N GLU A 259 16.64 -2.93 -1.40
CA GLU A 259 17.67 -2.40 -0.50
C GLU A 259 17.30 -2.58 0.98
N LEU A 260 16.01 -2.80 1.29
CA LEU A 260 15.55 -2.97 2.66
C LEU A 260 16.16 -4.22 3.29
N LYS A 261 16.92 -4.03 4.36
CA LYS A 261 17.63 -5.10 5.07
C LYS A 261 17.85 -4.76 6.53
N GLY A 262 18.27 -5.76 7.31
CA GLY A 262 18.52 -5.61 8.75
C GLY A 262 17.24 -5.51 9.57
N ASP A 263 17.38 -5.07 10.80
CA ASP A 263 16.26 -4.82 11.71
C ASP A 263 15.70 -3.41 11.52
N GLY A 264 16.53 -2.51 10.92
CA GLY A 264 16.16 -1.16 10.51
C GLY A 264 16.91 -0.73 9.24
N PHE A 265 16.26 0.15 8.45
CA PHE A 265 16.88 0.73 7.26
C PHE A 265 16.42 2.18 7.07
N ILE A 266 17.36 3.06 6.75
CA ILE A 266 17.10 4.50 6.65
C ILE A 266 17.68 5.02 5.34
N PRO A 267 16.88 5.33 4.31
CA PRO A 267 17.34 6.09 3.15
C PRO A 267 17.88 7.45 3.59
N CYS A 268 19.12 7.75 3.17
CA CYS A 268 19.83 8.99 3.49
C CYS A 268 20.28 9.68 2.23
N PHE A 269 20.62 10.95 2.36
CA PHE A 269 21.26 11.76 1.33
C PHE A 269 22.29 12.71 1.97
N ARG A 270 23.01 13.48 1.17
CA ARG A 270 24.00 14.43 1.68
C ARG A 270 23.44 15.86 1.57
N GLY A 271 22.76 16.32 2.62
CA GLY A 271 22.19 17.66 2.71
C GLY A 271 23.03 18.65 3.50
N ALA A 272 22.80 19.93 3.27
CA ALA A 272 23.37 21.01 4.07
C ALA A 272 22.52 21.32 5.32
N GLY A 273 23.10 22.02 6.31
CA GLY A 273 22.40 22.41 7.54
C GLY A 273 22.33 21.32 8.60
N ASP A 274 21.83 21.68 9.80
CA ASP A 274 21.82 20.82 10.99
C ASP A 274 20.41 20.48 11.48
N HIS A 275 19.41 20.70 10.64
CA HIS A 275 17.99 20.50 10.99
C HIS A 275 17.45 19.09 10.67
N TRP A 276 18.32 18.21 10.22
CA TRP A 276 18.04 16.82 9.87
C TRP A 276 18.26 15.86 11.03
N SER A 277 17.82 14.62 10.88
CA SER A 277 18.38 13.50 11.61
C SER A 277 19.61 12.99 10.84
N PHE A 278 20.65 12.56 11.55
CA PHE A 278 21.93 12.13 10.99
C PHE A 278 22.27 10.70 11.38
N VAL A 279 22.94 9.99 10.48
CA VAL A 279 23.35 8.59 10.71
C VAL A 279 24.86 8.48 10.54
N ARG A 280 25.58 7.98 11.55
CA ARG A 280 27.00 7.66 11.47
C ARG A 280 27.18 6.16 11.22
N LEU A 281 28.09 5.82 10.30
CA LEU A 281 28.38 4.45 9.90
C LEU A 281 29.71 3.97 10.47
N ASP A 282 29.83 2.64 10.63
CA ASP A 282 31.11 1.96 10.83
C ASP A 282 31.84 1.74 9.49
N GLU A 283 33.03 1.10 9.57
CA GLU A 283 33.86 0.83 8.40
C GLU A 283 33.25 -0.17 7.40
N VAL A 284 32.22 -0.94 7.82
CA VAL A 284 31.52 -1.91 6.98
C VAL A 284 30.14 -1.42 6.52
N GLY A 285 29.83 -0.13 6.78
CA GLY A 285 28.62 0.52 6.30
C GLY A 285 27.36 0.25 7.14
N ARG A 286 27.48 -0.19 8.40
CA ARG A 286 26.36 -0.29 9.34
C ARG A 286 26.23 0.99 10.15
N ALA A 287 25.00 1.38 10.46
CA ALA A 287 24.75 2.49 11.35
C ALA A 287 25.21 2.14 12.79
N VAL A 288 25.93 3.05 13.41
CA VAL A 288 26.43 2.91 14.80
C VAL A 288 25.93 4.02 15.71
N GLU A 289 25.39 5.11 15.14
CA GLU A 289 24.81 6.22 15.89
C GLU A 289 23.82 6.97 15.03
N ILE A 290 22.70 7.39 15.62
CA ILE A 290 21.70 8.22 14.99
C ILE A 290 21.41 9.42 15.92
N LYS A 291 21.41 10.64 15.40
CA LYS A 291 21.09 11.84 16.15
C LYS A 291 20.07 12.70 15.45
N GLU A 292 19.10 13.20 16.21
CA GLU A 292 18.11 14.16 15.75
C GLU A 292 18.62 15.59 15.93
N LYS A 293 18.69 16.35 14.83
CA LYS A 293 19.12 17.77 14.82
C LYS A 293 20.53 18.03 15.37
N GLU A 294 21.38 17.05 15.28
CA GLU A 294 22.79 17.12 15.65
C GLU A 294 23.63 16.43 14.55
N ARG A 295 24.47 17.22 13.85
CA ARG A 295 25.27 16.73 12.74
C ARG A 295 26.44 15.90 13.22
N ILE A 296 26.36 14.59 13.11
CA ILE A 296 27.40 13.62 13.45
C ILE A 296 28.07 12.97 12.22
N SER A 297 27.53 13.25 11.03
CA SER A 297 28.00 12.67 9.76
C SER A 297 27.49 13.47 8.56
N PRO A 298 27.91 13.16 7.32
CA PRO A 298 27.30 13.74 6.13
C PRO A 298 25.93 13.17 5.76
N TYR A 299 25.49 12.06 6.36
CA TYR A 299 24.28 11.33 5.98
C TYR A 299 23.05 11.89 6.73
N CYS A 300 22.19 12.59 5.99
CA CYS A 300 20.91 13.13 6.44
C CYS A 300 19.79 12.17 6.11
N THR A 301 18.84 11.92 7.02
CA THR A 301 17.69 11.06 6.73
C THR A 301 16.67 11.75 5.81
N LEU A 302 16.05 10.99 4.91
CA LEU A 302 15.02 11.46 3.98
C LEU A 302 13.61 11.55 4.62
N GLY A 303 13.48 11.23 5.92
CA GLY A 303 12.17 11.07 6.53
C GLY A 303 11.46 9.76 6.17
N ALA A 304 12.20 8.79 5.68
CA ALA A 304 11.79 7.41 5.45
C ALA A 304 12.47 6.49 6.46
N TYR A 305 11.68 5.71 7.20
CA TYR A 305 12.16 4.90 8.32
C TYR A 305 11.56 3.50 8.26
N TYR A 306 12.40 2.51 7.95
CA TYR A 306 12.01 1.11 7.87
C TYR A 306 12.34 0.36 9.15
N PHE A 307 11.40 -0.46 9.61
CA PHE A 307 11.54 -1.43 10.69
C PHE A 307 11.14 -2.82 10.17
N LYS A 308 11.87 -3.84 10.58
CA LYS A 308 11.66 -5.24 10.20
C LYS A 308 10.28 -5.79 10.54
N SER A 309 9.63 -5.22 11.57
CA SER A 309 8.22 -5.46 11.86
C SER A 309 7.57 -4.26 12.55
N ALA A 310 6.28 -4.10 12.34
CA ALA A 310 5.49 -3.05 13.00
C ALA A 310 5.43 -3.24 14.52
N ARG A 311 5.46 -4.48 15.01
CA ARG A 311 5.60 -4.81 16.44
C ARG A 311 6.89 -4.21 16.99
N ARG A 312 8.02 -4.42 16.29
CA ARG A 312 9.32 -3.92 16.73
C ARG A 312 9.33 -2.40 16.88
N TYR A 313 8.75 -1.69 15.90
CA TYR A 313 8.58 -0.24 16.01
C TYR A 313 7.82 0.18 17.27
N LEU A 314 6.69 -0.47 17.54
CA LEU A 314 5.85 -0.12 18.69
C LEU A 314 6.56 -0.39 20.02
N ASP A 315 7.28 -1.51 20.14
CA ASP A 315 8.06 -1.86 21.31
C ASP A 315 9.17 -0.83 21.57
N LEU A 316 9.90 -0.43 20.52
CA LEU A 316 10.92 0.62 20.60
C LEU A 316 10.31 1.96 20.99
N TYR A 317 9.18 2.35 20.42
CA TYR A 317 8.47 3.57 20.76
C TYR A 317 8.08 3.62 22.25
N LEU A 318 7.46 2.57 22.74
CA LEU A 318 7.03 2.48 24.14
C LEU A 318 8.23 2.48 25.11
N THR A 319 9.30 1.75 24.76
CA THR A 319 10.51 1.67 25.59
C THR A 319 11.26 3.00 25.63
N TYR A 320 11.59 3.53 24.46
CA TYR A 320 12.41 4.75 24.35
C TYR A 320 11.71 5.97 24.97
N TYR A 321 10.44 6.19 24.62
CA TYR A 321 9.69 7.34 25.13
C TYR A 321 9.01 7.12 26.48
N SER A 322 9.30 6.03 27.18
CA SER A 322 9.02 5.90 28.61
C SER A 322 9.89 6.88 29.44
N ASN A 323 11.02 7.33 28.89
CA ASN A 323 11.88 8.34 29.48
C ASN A 323 11.60 9.74 28.87
N PRO A 324 11.03 10.69 29.63
CA PRO A 324 10.73 12.03 29.12
C PRO A 324 11.96 12.84 28.65
N SER A 325 13.18 12.48 29.08
CA SER A 325 14.41 13.15 28.65
C SER A 325 14.78 12.87 27.17
N HIS A 326 14.14 11.90 26.53
CA HIS A 326 14.37 11.56 25.14
C HIS A 326 13.61 12.43 24.14
N LEU A 327 12.83 13.39 24.62
CA LEU A 327 12.19 14.38 23.77
C LEU A 327 13.25 15.33 23.18
N VAL A 328 13.18 15.56 21.87
CA VAL A 328 14.02 16.57 21.22
C VAL A 328 13.16 17.81 20.94
N LYS A 329 13.49 18.93 21.58
CA LYS A 329 12.69 20.18 21.52
C LYS A 329 11.21 19.98 21.87
N GLY A 330 10.91 19.03 22.78
CA GLY A 330 9.55 18.71 23.21
C GLY A 330 8.78 17.77 22.29
N GLU A 331 9.40 17.23 21.25
CA GLU A 331 8.76 16.35 20.28
C GLU A 331 9.36 14.93 20.28
N LYS A 332 8.54 13.95 19.87
CA LYS A 332 8.92 12.55 19.66
C LYS A 332 9.18 12.29 18.18
N TYR A 333 10.43 12.12 17.80
CA TYR A 333 10.86 11.81 16.45
C TYR A 333 11.02 10.30 16.22
N VAL A 334 10.96 9.84 14.96
CA VAL A 334 11.17 8.42 14.64
C VAL A 334 12.65 8.04 14.66
N ALA A 335 13.53 8.90 14.16
CA ALA A 335 14.96 8.61 14.05
C ALA A 335 15.62 8.18 15.37
N PRO A 336 15.37 8.81 16.53
CA PRO A 336 15.95 8.40 17.80
C PRO A 336 15.59 6.98 18.25
N LEU A 337 14.51 6.39 17.75
CA LEU A 337 14.14 5.00 18.09
C LEU A 337 15.19 4.00 17.62
N TYR A 338 15.97 4.34 16.61
CA TYR A 338 17.08 3.51 16.15
C TYR A 338 18.25 3.50 17.13
N GLU A 339 18.41 4.51 18.00
CA GLU A 339 19.39 4.44 19.10
C GLU A 339 19.05 3.27 20.03
N GLN A 340 17.76 3.13 20.39
CA GLN A 340 17.31 2.00 21.20
C GLN A 340 17.47 0.67 20.47
N LEU A 341 17.20 0.65 19.15
CA LEU A 341 17.39 -0.55 18.33
C LEU A 341 18.86 -0.99 18.30
N LEU A 342 19.80 -0.05 18.16
CA LEU A 342 21.23 -0.32 18.21
C LEU A 342 21.70 -0.80 19.60
N LEU A 343 21.19 -0.19 20.69
CA LEU A 343 21.50 -0.61 22.06
C LEU A 343 21.06 -2.04 22.35
N GLU A 344 20.00 -2.49 21.72
CA GLU A 344 19.48 -3.87 21.81
C GLU A 344 20.16 -4.84 20.82
N GLY A 345 21.24 -4.39 20.14
CA GLY A 345 22.02 -5.21 19.22
C GLY A 345 21.40 -5.40 17.83
N GLY A 346 20.40 -4.59 17.47
CA GLY A 346 19.79 -4.62 16.14
C GLY A 346 20.70 -4.06 15.06
N GLU A 347 20.62 -4.59 13.85
CA GLU A 347 21.38 -4.15 12.69
C GLU A 347 20.61 -3.10 11.90
N VAL A 348 21.25 -1.93 11.69
CA VAL A 348 20.67 -0.81 10.93
C VAL A 348 21.58 -0.47 9.76
N TYR A 349 20.96 -0.29 8.58
CA TYR A 349 21.66 0.06 7.34
C TYR A 349 21.04 1.32 6.72
N ILE A 350 21.78 1.91 5.77
CA ILE A 350 21.29 3.05 4.98
C ILE A 350 21.43 2.77 3.48
N SER A 351 20.74 3.57 2.65
CA SER A 351 21.15 3.88 1.28
C SER A 351 21.64 5.33 1.21
N ASP A 352 22.60 5.62 0.33
CA ASP A 352 23.09 6.98 0.03
C ASP A 352 22.46 7.42 -1.29
N VAL A 353 21.29 8.07 -1.19
CA VAL A 353 20.56 8.58 -2.36
C VAL A 353 21.25 9.84 -2.86
N ALA A 354 21.51 9.91 -4.16
CA ALA A 354 22.13 11.07 -4.78
C ALA A 354 21.32 12.34 -4.49
N SER A 355 21.97 13.40 -4.04
CA SER A 355 21.28 14.61 -3.53
C SER A 355 20.46 15.32 -4.60
N GLU A 356 20.85 15.20 -5.87
CA GLU A 356 20.09 15.71 -7.03
C GLU A 356 18.73 15.05 -7.21
N ASN A 357 18.53 13.84 -6.68
CA ASN A 357 17.26 13.10 -6.72
C ASN A 357 16.34 13.42 -5.52
N VAL A 358 16.75 14.33 -4.63
CA VAL A 358 16.03 14.62 -3.38
C VAL A 358 15.54 16.05 -3.37
N HIS A 359 14.23 16.22 -3.30
CA HIS A 359 13.57 17.52 -3.28
C HIS A 359 12.79 17.66 -1.97
N VAL A 360 13.28 18.55 -1.11
CA VAL A 360 12.61 18.85 0.17
C VAL A 360 11.48 19.84 -0.09
N LEU A 361 10.30 19.57 0.48
CA LEU A 361 9.08 20.33 0.24
C LEU A 361 8.40 20.76 1.58
N GLY A 362 9.20 20.83 2.64
CA GLY A 362 8.71 21.09 4.01
C GLY A 362 8.53 22.54 4.38
N THR A 363 9.06 23.49 3.57
CA THR A 363 8.92 24.94 3.78
C THR A 363 8.55 25.66 2.49
N PRO A 364 7.99 26.90 2.56
CA PRO A 364 7.74 27.71 1.36
C PRO A 364 9.00 27.98 0.53
N GLU A 365 10.15 28.19 1.16
CA GLU A 365 11.42 28.44 0.50
C GLU A 365 11.92 27.22 -0.27
N GLU A 366 11.77 26.02 0.30
CA GLU A 366 12.11 24.76 -0.35
C GLU A 366 11.17 24.45 -1.52
N LEU A 367 9.87 24.75 -1.36
CA LEU A 367 8.89 24.64 -2.44
C LEU A 367 9.24 25.59 -3.61
N GLU A 368 9.60 26.82 -3.32
CA GLU A 368 10.02 27.80 -4.33
C GLU A 368 11.27 27.33 -5.07
N ALA A 369 12.26 26.82 -4.35
CA ALA A 369 13.45 26.21 -4.97
C ALA A 369 13.09 25.04 -5.90
N PHE A 370 12.15 24.19 -5.49
CA PHE A 370 11.65 23.09 -6.32
C PHE A 370 10.92 23.58 -7.57
N LEU A 371 10.16 24.67 -7.49
CA LEU A 371 9.45 25.24 -8.64
C LEU A 371 10.42 25.76 -9.71
N HIS A 372 11.59 26.25 -9.30
CA HIS A 372 12.63 26.82 -10.19
C HIS A 372 13.69 25.80 -10.66
N ALA A 373 13.78 24.63 -10.06
CA ALA A 373 14.65 23.54 -10.50
C ALA A 373 14.05 22.80 -11.69
#